data_c6c589f7149b6384bffb0681c6e75dff
#
_entry.id   c6c589f7149b6384bffb0681c6e75dff
#
_cell.length_a   1.000
_cell.length_b   1.000
_cell.length_c   1.000
_cell.angle_alpha   90.00
_cell.angle_beta   90.00
_cell.angle_gamma   90.00
#
_symmetry.space_group_name_H-M   'P 1'
#
loop_
_entity.id
_entity.type
_entity.pdbx_description
1 polymer ?
#
loop_
_entity_poly.entity_id
_entity_poly.type
_entity_poly.pdbx_seq_one_letter_code
_entity_poly.pdbx_strand_id
1 'polypeptide(L)'
;MDFLELEQAKQRVEELRTIIEKNNRLYYDQDAPELEDFEYDALTRELKALEAQFPQLVTASSPTQKVGGTASSKLPKVTHTVKMESLLDAFSYDELRDFDRRVREAGAEPEYVVEIKIDGLSCSLEYENGELVRALSLIHI
;
A
#
# COMPACT_ATOMS: atom_id res chain seq x y z
N MET A 1 20.31 5.02 -22.69
CA MET A 1 19.50 3.93 -22.07
C MET A 1 19.67 2.72 -22.96
N ASP A 2 20.23 1.66 -22.45
CA ASP A 2 20.52 0.46 -23.23
C ASP A 2 19.22 -0.30 -23.46
N PHE A 3 18.97 -0.71 -24.71
CA PHE A 3 17.77 -1.49 -25.06
C PHE A 3 17.70 -2.82 -24.27
N LEU A 4 18.85 -3.40 -23.99
CA LEU A 4 18.96 -4.63 -23.21
C LEU A 4 18.53 -4.44 -21.75
N GLU A 5 18.88 -3.31 -21.14
CA GLU A 5 18.47 -2.96 -19.76
C GLU A 5 16.95 -2.81 -19.65
N LEU A 6 16.32 -2.17 -20.65
CA LEU A 6 14.86 -2.00 -20.66
C LEU A 6 14.12 -3.34 -20.81
N GLU A 7 14.58 -4.24 -21.67
CA GLU A 7 13.96 -5.56 -21.83
C GLU A 7 14.12 -6.44 -20.57
N GLN A 8 15.26 -6.37 -19.91
CA GLN A 8 15.47 -7.04 -18.61
C GLN A 8 14.56 -6.47 -17.52
N ALA A 9 14.47 -5.14 -17.43
CA ALA A 9 13.57 -4.48 -16.48
C ALA A 9 12.11 -4.84 -16.74
N LYS A 10 11.67 -4.89 -17.99
CA LYS A 10 10.32 -5.29 -18.38
C LYS A 10 10.01 -6.72 -17.94
N GLN A 11 10.90 -7.67 -18.22
CA GLN A 11 10.72 -9.05 -17.78
C GLN A 11 10.61 -9.11 -16.24
N ARG A 12 11.48 -8.41 -15.52
CA ARG A 12 11.47 -8.40 -14.06
C ARG A 12 10.21 -7.77 -13.48
N VAL A 13 9.72 -6.69 -14.06
CA VAL A 13 8.44 -6.05 -13.69
C VAL A 13 7.26 -7.01 -13.83
N GLU A 14 7.18 -7.77 -14.92
CA GLU A 14 6.11 -8.76 -15.14
C GLU A 14 6.18 -9.93 -14.13
N GLU A 15 7.38 -10.42 -13.82
CA GLU A 15 7.60 -11.42 -12.78
C GLU A 15 7.13 -10.91 -11.40
N LEU A 16 7.56 -9.71 -11.01
CA LEU A 16 7.18 -9.09 -9.74
C LEU A 16 5.68 -8.88 -9.62
N ARG A 17 5.04 -8.36 -10.66
CA ARG A 17 3.58 -8.19 -10.70
C ARG A 17 2.86 -9.51 -10.49
N THR A 18 3.29 -10.56 -11.18
CA THR A 18 2.70 -11.90 -11.07
C THR A 18 2.78 -12.44 -9.64
N ILE A 19 3.95 -12.31 -9.00
CA ILE A 19 4.17 -12.77 -7.62
C ILE A 19 3.33 -11.96 -6.64
N ILE A 20 3.37 -10.63 -6.74
CA ILE A 20 2.65 -9.72 -5.84
C ILE A 20 1.14 -9.92 -5.99
N GLU A 21 0.60 -10.00 -7.21
CA GLU A 21 -0.82 -10.22 -7.45
C GLU A 21 -1.29 -11.60 -6.96
N LYS A 22 -0.47 -12.63 -7.10
CA LYS A 22 -0.76 -13.95 -6.53
C LYS A 22 -0.86 -13.84 -5.00
N ASN A 23 0.14 -13.23 -4.36
CA ASN A 23 0.16 -13.11 -2.92
C ASN A 23 -0.98 -12.22 -2.39
N ASN A 24 -1.33 -11.15 -3.09
CA ASN A 24 -2.49 -10.33 -2.76
C ASN A 24 -3.79 -11.14 -2.72
N ARG A 25 -4.02 -12.01 -3.71
CA ARG A 25 -5.20 -12.89 -3.71
C ARG A 25 -5.16 -13.90 -2.56
N LEU A 26 -4.01 -14.48 -2.27
CA LEU A 26 -3.86 -15.42 -1.16
C LEU A 26 -4.10 -14.73 0.19
N TYR A 27 -3.54 -13.55 0.38
CA TYR A 27 -3.66 -12.78 1.63
C TYR A 27 -5.09 -12.25 1.82
N TYR A 28 -5.61 -11.48 0.84
CA TYR A 28 -6.87 -10.76 1.00
C TYR A 28 -8.12 -11.62 0.75
N ASP A 29 -8.06 -12.57 -0.19
CA ASP A 29 -9.24 -13.33 -0.60
C ASP A 29 -9.31 -14.72 0.05
N GLN A 30 -8.18 -15.29 0.50
CA GLN A 30 -8.09 -16.67 0.98
C GLN A 30 -7.55 -16.80 2.42
N ASP A 31 -7.04 -15.73 3.02
CA ASP A 31 -6.40 -15.73 4.35
C ASP A 31 -5.29 -16.79 4.47
N ALA A 32 -4.53 -16.96 3.40
CA ALA A 32 -3.49 -17.98 3.25
C ALA A 32 -2.23 -17.42 2.55
N PRO A 33 -1.53 -16.43 3.13
CA PRO A 33 -0.32 -15.85 2.53
C PRO A 33 0.77 -16.91 2.40
N GLU A 34 1.49 -16.89 1.25
CA GLU A 34 2.67 -17.73 1.01
C GLU A 34 3.98 -17.01 1.30
N LEU A 35 3.95 -15.66 1.36
CA LEU A 35 5.10 -14.82 1.65
C LEU A 35 4.99 -14.23 3.06
N GLU A 36 6.12 -14.11 3.72
CA GLU A 36 6.25 -13.29 4.92
C GLU A 36 6.16 -11.80 4.57
N ASP A 37 5.72 -10.96 5.50
CA ASP A 37 5.51 -9.51 5.27
C ASP A 37 6.77 -8.83 4.73
N PHE A 38 7.95 -9.15 5.28
CA PHE A 38 9.20 -8.55 4.83
C PHE A 38 9.58 -8.96 3.40
N GLU A 39 9.21 -10.16 2.95
CA GLU A 39 9.44 -10.64 1.58
C GLU A 39 8.52 -9.90 0.61
N TYR A 40 7.24 -9.78 0.97
CA TYR A 40 6.28 -9.02 0.18
C TYR A 40 6.69 -7.55 0.03
N ASP A 41 7.14 -6.93 1.12
CA ASP A 41 7.61 -5.54 1.12
C ASP A 41 8.86 -5.36 0.26
N ALA A 42 9.80 -6.31 0.30
CA ALA A 42 10.98 -6.28 -0.56
C ALA A 42 10.62 -6.32 -2.05
N LEU A 43 9.71 -7.22 -2.45
CA LEU A 43 9.24 -7.33 -3.85
C LEU A 43 8.49 -6.07 -4.30
N THR A 44 7.64 -5.54 -3.44
CA THR A 44 6.89 -4.30 -3.73
C THR A 44 7.82 -3.10 -3.88
N ARG A 45 8.85 -3.00 -3.07
CA ARG A 45 9.87 -1.95 -3.14
C ARG A 45 10.69 -2.07 -4.42
N GLU A 46 11.09 -3.30 -4.81
CA GLU A 46 11.80 -3.55 -6.06
C GLU A 46 10.94 -3.12 -7.27
N LEU A 47 9.65 -3.48 -7.28
CA LEU A 47 8.73 -3.07 -8.33
C LEU A 47 8.61 -1.54 -8.43
N LYS A 48 8.42 -0.85 -7.29
CA LYS A 48 8.36 0.62 -7.25
C LYS A 48 9.65 1.27 -7.77
N ALA A 49 10.81 0.72 -7.43
CA ALA A 49 12.11 1.22 -7.89
C ALA A 49 12.27 1.07 -9.41
N LEU A 50 11.88 -0.08 -9.97
CA LEU A 50 11.90 -0.32 -11.41
C LEU A 50 10.91 0.58 -12.16
N GLU A 51 9.71 0.76 -11.64
CA GLU A 51 8.71 1.66 -12.23
C GLU A 51 9.14 3.14 -12.15
N ALA A 52 9.87 3.55 -11.12
CA ALA A 52 10.46 4.88 -11.03
C ALA A 52 11.60 5.09 -12.03
N GLN A 53 12.45 4.06 -12.22
CA GLN A 53 13.55 4.09 -13.18
C GLN A 53 13.03 4.02 -14.64
N PHE A 54 11.95 3.28 -14.89
CA PHE A 54 11.35 3.05 -16.20
C PHE A 54 9.86 3.43 -16.22
N PRO A 55 9.50 4.73 -16.19
CA PRO A 55 8.10 5.17 -16.10
C PRO A 55 7.19 4.64 -17.21
N GLN A 56 7.73 4.28 -18.37
CA GLN A 56 7.00 3.68 -19.49
C GLN A 56 6.50 2.25 -19.19
N LEU A 57 7.00 1.60 -18.14
CA LEU A 57 6.53 0.28 -17.71
C LEU A 57 5.36 0.39 -16.71
N VAL A 58 5.06 1.56 -16.17
CA VAL A 58 3.93 1.77 -15.26
C VAL A 58 2.62 1.53 -16.00
N THR A 59 1.76 0.70 -15.45
CA THR A 59 0.42 0.46 -15.97
C THR A 59 -0.63 0.74 -14.91
N ALA A 60 -1.83 1.12 -15.31
CA ALA A 60 -2.96 1.31 -14.39
C ALA A 60 -3.36 0.03 -13.65
N SER A 61 -2.93 -1.13 -14.15
CA SER A 61 -3.17 -2.44 -13.51
C SER A 61 -2.06 -2.84 -12.53
N SER A 62 -0.94 -2.11 -12.46
CA SER A 62 0.15 -2.46 -11.56
C SER A 62 -0.32 -2.55 -10.10
N PRO A 63 0.16 -3.52 -9.31
CA PRO A 63 -0.09 -3.59 -7.87
C PRO A 63 0.34 -2.33 -7.11
N THR A 64 1.28 -1.56 -7.64
CA THR A 64 1.72 -0.28 -7.06
C THR A 64 0.69 0.85 -7.23
N GLN A 65 -0.28 0.68 -8.14
CA GLN A 65 -1.32 1.67 -8.48
C GLN A 65 -2.70 1.27 -7.93
N LYS A 66 -2.83 0.07 -7.38
CA LYS A 66 -4.09 -0.47 -6.85
C LYS A 66 -3.92 -0.95 -5.42
N VAL A 67 -4.99 -0.84 -4.66
CA VAL A 67 -5.12 -1.53 -3.37
C VAL A 67 -5.33 -3.02 -3.64
N GLY A 68 -4.66 -3.90 -2.89
CA GLY A 68 -4.85 -5.34 -2.99
C GLY A 68 -6.24 -5.78 -2.52
N GLY A 69 -6.66 -6.97 -2.96
CA GLY A 69 -7.93 -7.59 -2.57
C GLY A 69 -9.08 -7.33 -3.53
N THR A 70 -10.05 -8.23 -3.48
CA THR A 70 -11.29 -8.15 -4.25
C THR A 70 -12.44 -7.75 -3.33
N ALA A 71 -13.14 -6.65 -3.64
CA ALA A 71 -14.29 -6.23 -2.85
C ALA A 71 -15.35 -7.35 -2.79
N SER A 72 -15.76 -7.73 -1.59
CA SER A 72 -16.78 -8.76 -1.39
C SER A 72 -18.10 -8.38 -2.08
N SER A 73 -18.65 -9.28 -2.89
CA SER A 73 -19.98 -9.10 -3.48
C SER A 73 -21.13 -9.24 -2.47
N LYS A 74 -20.84 -9.67 -1.24
CA LYS A 74 -21.83 -9.90 -0.19
C LYS A 74 -22.25 -8.61 0.52
N LEU A 75 -21.44 -7.56 0.42
CA LEU A 75 -21.73 -6.27 1.06
C LEU A 75 -21.92 -5.18 0.00
N PRO A 76 -22.80 -4.20 0.24
CA PRO A 76 -22.97 -3.09 -0.69
C PRO A 76 -21.70 -2.23 -0.74
N LYS A 77 -21.28 -1.86 -1.93
CA LYS A 77 -20.16 -0.93 -2.13
C LYS A 77 -20.56 0.48 -1.74
N VAL A 78 -19.71 1.14 -0.98
CA VAL A 78 -19.92 2.52 -0.53
C VAL A 78 -18.64 3.32 -0.79
N THR A 79 -18.78 4.54 -1.31
CA THR A 79 -17.66 5.45 -1.46
C THR A 79 -17.43 6.17 -0.13
N HIS A 80 -16.19 6.15 0.36
CA HIS A 80 -15.81 6.90 1.55
C HIS A 80 -15.91 8.41 1.30
N THR A 81 -16.52 9.14 2.23
CA THR A 81 -16.59 10.62 2.19
C THR A 81 -15.22 11.24 2.55
N VAL A 82 -14.46 10.57 3.41
CA VAL A 82 -13.10 10.94 3.77
C VAL A 82 -12.18 9.80 3.36
N LYS A 83 -11.15 10.11 2.59
CA LYS A 83 -10.16 9.11 2.16
C LYS A 83 -9.48 8.48 3.37
N MET A 84 -9.47 7.16 3.42
CA MET A 84 -8.66 6.42 4.39
C MET A 84 -7.25 6.27 3.82
N GLU A 85 -6.26 6.73 4.58
CA GLU A 85 -4.85 6.70 4.17
C GLU A 85 -4.09 5.69 5.02
N SER A 86 -3.19 4.95 4.37
CA SER A 86 -2.25 4.07 5.05
C SER A 86 -1.01 4.85 5.46
N LEU A 87 -0.38 4.44 6.57
CA LEU A 87 0.91 4.95 6.97
C LEU A 87 1.99 4.44 6.02
N LEU A 88 2.99 5.27 5.75
CA LEU A 88 4.18 4.87 5.01
C LEU A 88 5.17 4.21 5.96
N ASP A 89 5.84 3.18 5.48
CA ASP A 89 6.86 2.48 6.23
C ASP A 89 8.21 3.21 6.15
N ALA A 90 9.01 3.08 7.21
CA ALA A 90 10.40 3.50 7.24
C ALA A 90 11.25 2.32 7.71
N PHE A 91 12.23 1.91 6.90
CA PHE A 91 13.04 0.71 7.12
C PHE A 91 14.47 1.03 7.58
N SER A 92 14.78 2.32 7.73
CA SER A 92 16.10 2.78 8.16
C SER A 92 16.02 4.05 9.00
N TYR A 93 17.07 4.30 9.78
CA TYR A 93 17.19 5.57 10.50
C TYR A 93 17.31 6.78 9.58
N ASP A 94 17.81 6.60 8.37
CA ASP A 94 17.91 7.71 7.41
C ASP A 94 16.53 8.07 6.85
N GLU A 95 15.67 7.09 6.60
CA GLU A 95 14.27 7.33 6.23
C GLU A 95 13.47 8.02 7.35
N LEU A 96 13.73 7.68 8.63
CA LEU A 96 13.14 8.39 9.76
C LEU A 96 13.63 9.84 9.86
N ARG A 97 14.93 10.09 9.62
CA ARG A 97 15.47 11.47 9.58
C ARG A 97 14.89 12.25 8.41
N ASP A 98 14.68 11.61 7.26
CA ASP A 98 14.04 12.24 6.12
C ASP A 98 12.57 12.58 6.40
N PHE A 99 11.85 11.73 7.13
CA PHE A 99 10.51 12.02 7.60
C PHE A 99 10.49 13.28 8.51
N ASP A 100 11.34 13.35 9.54
CA ASP A 100 11.46 14.52 10.42
C ASP A 100 11.80 15.79 9.63
N ARG A 101 12.74 15.69 8.68
CA ARG A 101 13.09 16.81 7.79
C ARG A 101 11.88 17.33 7.02
N ARG A 102 11.10 16.45 6.38
CA ARG A 102 9.90 16.85 5.61
C ARG A 102 8.83 17.50 6.49
N VAL A 103 8.63 16.98 7.70
CA VAL A 103 7.69 17.60 8.67
C VAL A 103 8.11 19.02 9.02
N ARG A 104 9.42 19.25 9.27
CA ARG A 104 9.94 20.60 9.59
C ARG A 104 9.91 21.54 8.39
N GLU A 105 10.21 21.03 7.19
CA GLU A 105 10.11 21.82 5.95
C GLU A 105 8.66 22.22 5.63
N ALA A 106 7.68 21.45 6.08
CA ALA A 106 6.26 21.83 6.04
C ALA A 106 5.86 22.92 7.07
N GLY A 107 6.82 23.41 7.87
CA GLY A 107 6.62 24.49 8.83
C GLY A 107 6.19 24.04 10.23
N ALA A 108 6.27 22.74 10.54
CA ALA A 108 5.94 22.21 11.85
C ALA A 108 7.19 22.14 12.78
N GLU A 109 6.97 22.35 14.08
CA GLU A 109 7.93 22.00 15.13
C GLU A 109 7.38 20.77 15.87
N PRO A 110 7.69 19.55 15.41
CA PRO A 110 7.04 18.35 15.93
C PRO A 110 7.60 17.92 17.28
N GLU A 111 6.69 17.44 18.14
CA GLU A 111 6.99 16.49 19.20
C GLU A 111 6.53 15.11 18.75
N TYR A 112 7.31 14.06 19.04
CA TYR A 112 7.00 12.70 18.61
C TYR A 112 6.58 11.82 19.76
N VAL A 113 5.52 11.04 19.53
CA VAL A 113 5.11 9.92 20.38
C VAL A 113 5.42 8.64 19.63
N VAL A 114 6.02 7.68 20.29
CA VAL A 114 6.29 6.35 19.73
C VAL A 114 5.26 5.38 20.29
N GLU A 115 4.55 4.73 19.39
CA GLU A 115 3.51 3.76 19.72
C GLU A 115 3.73 2.46 18.96
N ILE A 116 3.25 1.34 19.51
CA ILE A 116 3.22 0.07 18.79
C ILE A 116 2.13 0.17 17.71
N LYS A 117 2.50 -0.08 16.45
CA LYS A 117 1.52 -0.25 15.37
C LYS A 117 0.84 -1.59 15.54
N ILE A 118 -0.45 -1.57 15.90
CA ILE A 118 -1.25 -2.78 16.04
C ILE A 118 -1.67 -3.26 14.64
N ASP A 119 -1.45 -4.54 14.40
CA ASP A 119 -1.99 -5.20 13.22
C ASP A 119 -3.49 -5.44 13.38
N GLY A 120 -4.24 -5.29 12.27
CA GLY A 120 -5.68 -5.48 12.31
C GLY A 120 -6.44 -4.79 11.18
N LEU A 121 -7.75 -4.82 11.29
CA LEU A 121 -8.70 -4.26 10.36
C LEU A 121 -8.86 -2.75 10.56
N SER A 122 -8.64 -1.97 9.51
CA SER A 122 -9.01 -0.55 9.49
C SER A 122 -10.51 -0.40 9.26
N CYS A 123 -11.17 0.33 10.14
CA CYS A 123 -12.61 0.56 10.08
C CYS A 123 -12.94 2.03 10.27
N SER A 124 -13.75 2.59 9.37
CA SER A 124 -14.35 3.92 9.53
C SER A 124 -15.75 3.78 10.14
N LEU A 125 -15.99 4.46 11.24
CA LEU A 125 -17.30 4.50 11.90
C LEU A 125 -17.93 5.87 11.68
N GLU A 126 -19.10 5.90 11.03
CA GLU A 126 -19.81 7.13 10.76
C GLU A 126 -20.99 7.28 11.72
N TYR A 127 -21.06 8.43 12.40
CA TYR A 127 -22.11 8.77 13.36
C TYR A 127 -22.87 10.01 12.89
N GLU A 128 -24.20 9.97 13.05
CA GLU A 128 -25.08 11.12 12.87
C GLU A 128 -25.87 11.35 14.17
N ASN A 129 -25.83 12.56 14.72
CA ASN A 129 -26.50 12.92 15.97
C ASN A 129 -26.18 11.99 17.17
N GLY A 130 -24.99 11.40 17.20
CA GLY A 130 -24.56 10.47 18.22
C GLY A 130 -24.96 9.00 18.02
N GLU A 131 -25.67 8.69 16.92
CA GLU A 131 -26.04 7.33 16.53
C GLU A 131 -25.12 6.79 15.45
N LEU A 132 -24.68 5.54 15.58
CA LEU A 132 -23.87 4.84 14.58
C LEU A 132 -24.75 4.55 13.36
N VAL A 133 -24.48 5.20 12.22
CA VAL A 133 -25.21 4.98 10.97
C VAL A 133 -24.52 3.99 10.05
N ARG A 134 -23.16 3.92 10.10
CA ARG A 134 -22.43 3.07 9.17
C ARG A 134 -21.03 2.72 9.69
N ALA A 135 -20.61 1.50 9.39
CA ALA A 135 -19.22 1.04 9.55
C ALA A 135 -18.68 0.62 8.18
N LEU A 136 -17.52 1.13 7.80
CA LEU A 136 -16.85 0.88 6.52
C LEU A 136 -15.47 0.33 6.75
N SER A 137 -15.07 -0.67 5.97
CA SER A 137 -13.73 -1.25 5.98
C SER A 137 -12.95 -0.87 4.73
N LEU A 138 -11.63 -0.73 4.81
CA LEU A 138 -10.73 -0.51 3.67
C LEU A 138 -10.78 -1.67 2.65
N ILE A 139 -10.96 -2.90 3.11
CA ILE A 139 -10.89 -4.11 2.27
C ILE A 139 -12.19 -4.32 1.47
N HIS A 140 -13.28 -3.67 1.85
CA HIS A 140 -14.60 -3.87 1.24
C HIS A 140 -15.05 -2.70 0.37
N ILE A 141 -14.10 -1.91 -0.09
CA ILE A 141 -14.33 -0.76 -0.98
C ILE A 141 -14.52 -1.23 -2.43
#